data_9171c668463c0f8273bc1d2f0bba6bd4
#
_entry.id   9171c668463c0f8273bc1d2f0bba6bd4
#
_cell.length_a   1.000
_cell.length_b   1.000
_cell.length_c   1.000
_cell.angle_alpha   90.00
_cell.angle_beta   90.00
_cell.angle_gamma   90.00
#
_symmetry.space_group_name_H-M   'P 1'
#
loop_
_entity.id
_entity.type
_entity.pdbx_description
1 polymer ?
#
loop_
_entity_poly.entity_id
_entity_poly.type
_entity_poly.pdbx_seq_one_letter_code
_entity_poly.pdbx_strand_id
1 'polypeptide(L)'
;MKKQQENLEHYIELVESMRMPDPLTAGFSLDSEERSNIERCVENVHDKGFVILPDFLGAERLEQMRVGLEPIFALTGNRIVDGTKRGWPGTQTVHIPNLYAKTRAIDEVSIDPVLLSIVEGVLGKSFQMSVAVAMCPGPGCDRQGLHQDDSHYPIPRPHPPLVANTLIALDDFSVENGATMLVPGSHKWERSLSPDEPTIQVEMKAGSLLVWDGALWHAGGANKTSNEIRRSVNLNFNVSWLRQQENLYLGVPRSVISEMPDLLQRLL
;
A
#
# COMPACT_ATOMS: atom_id res chain seq x y z
N MET A 1 -21.73 -47.85 -9.90
CA MET A 1 -22.66 -46.75 -9.59
C MET A 1 -22.54 -46.29 -8.15
N LYS A 2 -22.78 -47.13 -7.12
CA LYS A 2 -22.70 -46.73 -5.71
C LYS A 2 -21.35 -46.09 -5.31
N LYS A 3 -20.23 -46.70 -5.68
CA LYS A 3 -18.87 -46.21 -5.41
C LYS A 3 -18.54 -44.90 -6.14
N GLN A 4 -19.15 -44.62 -7.30
CA GLN A 4 -19.00 -43.35 -8.02
C GLN A 4 -19.79 -42.21 -7.34
N GLN A 5 -20.91 -42.56 -6.77
CA GLN A 5 -21.77 -41.62 -6.04
C GLN A 5 -21.13 -41.22 -4.70
N GLU A 6 -20.60 -42.20 -3.97
CA GLU A 6 -19.83 -41.97 -2.72
C GLU A 6 -18.57 -41.10 -2.96
N ASN A 7 -17.87 -41.31 -4.09
CA ASN A 7 -16.73 -40.46 -4.46
C ASN A 7 -17.13 -39.03 -4.85
N LEU A 8 -18.31 -38.86 -5.48
CA LEU A 8 -18.82 -37.54 -5.84
C LEU A 8 -19.26 -36.76 -4.60
N GLU A 9 -19.97 -37.42 -3.67
CA GLU A 9 -20.38 -36.82 -2.38
C GLU A 9 -19.16 -36.39 -1.57
N HIS A 10 -18.15 -37.24 -1.44
CA HIS A 10 -16.90 -36.90 -0.79
C HIS A 10 -16.14 -35.74 -1.48
N TYR A 11 -16.18 -35.71 -2.83
CA TYR A 11 -15.58 -34.60 -3.58
C TYR A 11 -16.35 -33.29 -3.37
N ILE A 12 -17.67 -33.32 -3.29
CA ILE A 12 -18.52 -32.16 -3.00
C ILE A 12 -18.23 -31.67 -1.55
N GLU A 13 -18.19 -32.55 -0.57
CA GLU A 13 -17.81 -32.21 0.80
C GLU A 13 -16.39 -31.58 0.89
N LEU A 14 -15.44 -32.13 0.12
CA LEU A 14 -14.09 -31.59 0.06
C LEU A 14 -14.08 -30.19 -0.58
N VAL A 15 -14.80 -29.99 -1.67
CA VAL A 15 -14.93 -28.67 -2.34
C VAL A 15 -15.67 -27.67 -1.45
N GLU A 16 -16.69 -28.10 -0.71
CA GLU A 16 -17.39 -27.26 0.25
C GLU A 16 -16.51 -26.92 1.47
N SER A 17 -15.65 -27.85 1.90
CA SER A 17 -14.65 -27.59 2.97
C SER A 17 -13.51 -26.67 2.49
N MET A 18 -13.25 -26.63 1.17
CA MET A 18 -12.34 -25.70 0.52
C MET A 18 -13.01 -24.34 0.23
N ARG A 19 -14.18 -24.04 0.82
CA ARG A 19 -14.77 -22.71 0.74
C ARG A 19 -13.68 -21.70 1.02
N MET A 20 -13.46 -20.79 0.05
CA MET A 20 -12.61 -19.63 0.28
C MET A 20 -13.03 -19.02 1.61
N PRO A 21 -12.09 -18.75 2.50
CA PRO A 21 -12.42 -18.11 3.78
C PRO A 21 -13.27 -16.87 3.50
N ASP A 22 -14.19 -16.59 4.41
CA ASP A 22 -15.00 -15.38 4.34
C ASP A 22 -14.08 -14.18 4.05
N PRO A 23 -14.53 -13.19 3.26
CA PRO A 23 -13.74 -12.00 3.01
C PRO A 23 -13.15 -11.46 4.30
N LEU A 24 -11.91 -10.98 4.24
CA LEU A 24 -11.23 -10.41 5.42
C LEU A 24 -12.07 -9.31 6.08
N THR A 25 -12.90 -8.63 5.27
CA THR A 25 -13.77 -7.51 5.66
C THR A 25 -15.19 -7.95 6.10
N ALA A 26 -15.54 -9.23 6.01
CA ALA A 26 -16.91 -9.71 6.26
C ALA A 26 -17.47 -9.37 7.65
N GLY A 27 -16.61 -9.13 8.65
CA GLY A 27 -16.98 -8.78 10.01
C GLY A 27 -17.05 -7.27 10.29
N PHE A 28 -16.78 -6.41 9.32
CA PHE A 28 -16.72 -4.97 9.55
C PHE A 28 -18.09 -4.34 9.70
N SER A 29 -18.25 -3.59 10.78
CA SER A 29 -19.47 -2.79 11.03
C SER A 29 -19.26 -1.40 10.48
N LEU A 30 -19.69 -1.19 9.24
CA LEU A 30 -19.64 0.10 8.54
C LEU A 30 -21.07 0.65 8.40
N ASP A 31 -21.24 1.93 8.65
CA ASP A 31 -22.53 2.59 8.42
C ASP A 31 -22.79 2.88 6.93
N SER A 32 -23.95 3.44 6.60
CA SER A 32 -24.33 3.71 5.21
C SER A 32 -23.51 4.80 4.54
N GLU A 33 -23.03 5.78 5.30
CA GLU A 33 -22.20 6.87 4.79
C GLU A 33 -20.77 6.37 4.52
N GLU A 34 -20.20 5.60 5.44
CA GLU A 34 -18.91 4.95 5.25
C GLU A 34 -18.90 4.05 4.03
N ARG A 35 -19.94 3.20 3.85
CA ARG A 35 -20.07 2.33 2.66
C ARG A 35 -20.12 3.13 1.38
N SER A 36 -20.94 4.18 1.32
CA SER A 36 -21.04 5.05 0.15
C SER A 36 -19.73 5.78 -0.16
N ASN A 37 -18.99 6.19 0.88
CA ASN A 37 -17.67 6.80 0.72
C ASN A 37 -16.65 5.80 0.18
N ILE A 38 -16.65 4.56 0.68
CA ILE A 38 -15.78 3.47 0.19
C ILE A 38 -16.07 3.17 -1.28
N GLU A 39 -17.34 3.03 -1.66
CA GLU A 39 -17.74 2.79 -3.06
C GLU A 39 -17.19 3.90 -3.99
N ARG A 40 -17.35 5.18 -3.62
CA ARG A 40 -16.79 6.30 -4.38
C ARG A 40 -15.26 6.26 -4.45
N CYS A 41 -14.59 5.83 -3.39
CA CYS A 41 -13.14 5.68 -3.38
C CYS A 41 -12.71 4.61 -4.38
N VAL A 42 -13.35 3.45 -4.36
CA VAL A 42 -13.09 2.34 -5.28
C VAL A 42 -13.34 2.77 -6.73
N GLU A 43 -14.46 3.45 -7.01
CA GLU A 43 -14.76 4.00 -8.33
C GLU A 43 -13.66 4.96 -8.81
N ASN A 44 -13.17 5.86 -7.95
CA ASN A 44 -12.07 6.77 -8.32
C ASN A 44 -10.77 6.03 -8.63
N VAL A 45 -10.43 4.96 -7.87
CA VAL A 45 -9.26 4.14 -8.18
C VAL A 45 -9.44 3.45 -9.52
N HIS A 46 -10.61 2.87 -9.80
CA HIS A 46 -10.88 2.25 -11.10
C HIS A 46 -10.88 3.26 -12.25
N ASP A 47 -11.39 4.47 -12.06
CA ASP A 47 -11.51 5.46 -13.12
C ASP A 47 -10.22 6.24 -13.37
N LYS A 48 -9.64 6.80 -12.33
CA LYS A 48 -8.49 7.71 -12.39
C LYS A 48 -7.17 7.04 -12.05
N GLY A 49 -7.24 5.84 -11.44
CA GLY A 49 -6.10 5.10 -10.91
C GLY A 49 -5.75 5.43 -9.47
N PHE A 50 -6.40 6.39 -8.82
CA PHE A 50 -6.09 6.80 -7.46
C PHE A 50 -7.24 7.52 -6.77
N VAL A 51 -7.17 7.60 -5.44
CA VAL A 51 -8.04 8.43 -4.59
C VAL A 51 -7.26 8.95 -3.37
N ILE A 52 -7.63 10.14 -2.88
CA ILE A 52 -7.12 10.71 -1.64
C ILE A 52 -8.28 10.76 -0.65
N LEU A 53 -8.04 10.27 0.57
CA LEU A 53 -8.92 10.39 1.72
C LEU A 53 -8.30 11.42 2.68
N PRO A 54 -8.76 12.66 2.69
CA PRO A 54 -8.33 13.64 3.69
C PRO A 54 -8.74 13.17 5.10
N ASP A 55 -7.95 13.57 6.09
CA ASP A 55 -8.23 13.32 7.51
C ASP A 55 -8.53 11.85 7.88
N PHE A 56 -7.98 10.91 7.11
CA PHE A 56 -8.16 9.47 7.35
C PHE A 56 -7.69 9.06 8.75
N LEU A 57 -6.56 9.58 9.21
CA LEU A 57 -6.14 9.49 10.61
C LEU A 57 -6.52 10.77 11.34
N GLY A 58 -7.36 10.65 12.37
CA GLY A 58 -7.56 11.74 13.31
C GLY A 58 -6.25 12.12 14.02
N ALA A 59 -6.20 13.32 14.59
CA ALA A 59 -4.98 13.87 15.19
C ALA A 59 -4.33 12.95 16.24
N GLU A 60 -5.11 12.27 17.05
CA GLU A 60 -4.63 11.36 18.09
C GLU A 60 -3.92 10.13 17.49
N ARG A 61 -4.55 9.44 16.54
CA ARG A 61 -3.96 8.27 15.85
C ARG A 61 -2.71 8.65 15.06
N LEU A 62 -2.72 9.80 14.41
CA LEU A 62 -1.56 10.34 13.71
C LEU A 62 -0.38 10.55 14.65
N GLU A 63 -0.61 11.16 15.82
CA GLU A 63 0.45 11.41 16.78
C GLU A 63 0.96 10.13 17.43
N GLN A 64 0.09 9.18 17.76
CA GLN A 64 0.49 7.85 18.23
C GLN A 64 1.39 7.14 17.21
N MET A 65 1.04 7.22 15.93
CA MET A 65 1.82 6.63 14.85
C MET A 65 3.19 7.32 14.70
N ARG A 66 3.24 8.65 14.76
CA ARG A 66 4.49 9.42 14.73
C ARG A 66 5.41 9.04 15.89
N VAL A 67 4.89 9.05 17.10
CA VAL A 67 5.65 8.67 18.32
C VAL A 67 6.17 7.24 18.23
N GLY A 68 5.33 6.31 17.77
CA GLY A 68 5.73 4.90 17.64
C GLY A 68 6.75 4.62 16.54
N LEU A 69 6.84 5.49 15.53
CA LEU A 69 7.81 5.40 14.44
C LEU A 69 9.08 6.21 14.66
N GLU A 70 9.07 7.19 15.56
CA GLU A 70 10.22 8.06 15.83
C GLU A 70 11.51 7.30 16.16
N PRO A 71 11.51 6.25 17.01
CA PRO A 71 12.72 5.47 17.27
C PRO A 71 13.32 4.84 16.01
N ILE A 72 12.46 4.45 15.04
CA ILE A 72 12.89 3.84 13.80
C ILE A 72 13.49 4.89 12.86
N PHE A 73 12.86 6.05 12.76
CA PHE A 73 13.40 7.18 12.00
C PHE A 73 14.73 7.68 12.59
N ALA A 74 14.84 7.75 13.91
CA ALA A 74 16.07 8.14 14.59
C ALA A 74 17.23 7.15 14.37
N LEU A 75 16.96 5.83 14.35
CA LEU A 75 17.97 4.80 14.10
C LEU A 75 18.53 4.85 12.68
N THR A 76 17.74 5.31 11.71
CA THR A 76 18.22 5.40 10.34
C THR A 76 19.24 6.52 10.14
N GLY A 77 19.26 7.50 11.07
CA GLY A 77 20.18 8.63 11.05
C GLY A 77 20.19 9.30 9.67
N ASN A 78 21.26 10.03 9.37
CA ASN A 78 21.53 10.58 8.03
C ASN A 78 22.07 9.49 7.08
N ARG A 79 21.54 8.28 7.10
CA ARG A 79 21.87 7.25 6.11
C ARG A 79 21.29 7.67 4.77
N ILE A 80 22.06 8.47 4.08
CA ILE A 80 21.90 8.69 2.65
C ILE A 80 21.98 7.30 2.03
N VAL A 81 20.85 6.77 1.57
CA VAL A 81 20.88 5.63 0.65
C VAL A 81 21.42 6.21 -0.65
N ASP A 82 22.72 5.98 -0.91
CA ASP A 82 23.35 6.36 -2.17
C ASP A 82 22.63 5.63 -3.31
N GLY A 83 21.56 6.22 -3.81
CA GLY A 83 20.72 5.69 -4.87
C GLY A 83 21.49 5.48 -6.16
N THR A 84 22.64 6.17 -6.33
CA THR A 84 23.49 6.02 -7.51
C THR A 84 24.13 4.64 -7.58
N LYS A 85 24.42 4.01 -6.42
CA LYS A 85 25.00 2.66 -6.37
C LYS A 85 23.98 1.54 -6.62
N ARG A 86 22.67 1.84 -6.58
CA ARG A 86 21.60 0.86 -6.81
C ARG A 86 20.73 1.14 -8.02
N GLY A 87 21.05 2.16 -8.81
CA GLY A 87 20.28 2.54 -10.00
C GLY A 87 18.94 3.22 -9.71
N TRP A 88 18.64 3.57 -8.46
CA TRP A 88 17.43 4.31 -8.08
C TRP A 88 17.78 5.80 -7.92
N PRO A 89 17.08 6.70 -8.62
CA PRO A 89 17.25 8.13 -8.41
C PRO A 89 16.69 8.55 -7.04
N GLY A 90 17.42 9.38 -6.33
CA GLY A 90 17.04 9.90 -5.02
C GLY A 90 18.10 9.59 -3.96
N THR A 91 19.13 10.40 -3.92
CA THR A 91 20.30 10.21 -3.05
C THR A 91 20.01 10.42 -1.57
N GLN A 92 18.82 10.94 -1.21
CA GLN A 92 18.49 11.35 0.17
C GLN A 92 17.13 10.85 0.65
N THR A 93 16.56 9.83 0.00
CA THR A 93 15.35 9.17 0.51
C THR A 93 15.75 7.97 1.36
N VAL A 94 15.35 7.99 2.63
CA VAL A 94 15.47 6.83 3.51
C VAL A 94 14.25 5.94 3.33
N HIS A 95 14.49 4.68 2.95
CA HIS A 95 13.48 3.62 2.93
C HIS A 95 13.73 2.66 4.08
N ILE A 96 12.72 2.43 4.90
CA ILE A 96 12.78 1.51 6.04
C ILE A 96 11.80 0.38 5.76
N PRO A 97 12.25 -0.72 5.14
CA PRO A 97 11.39 -1.85 4.80
C PRO A 97 11.06 -2.73 6.00
N ASN A 98 10.13 -3.65 5.83
CA ASN A 98 9.72 -4.66 6.80
C ASN A 98 9.40 -4.05 8.17
N LEU A 99 8.44 -3.10 8.19
CA LEU A 99 8.06 -2.39 9.41
C LEU A 99 7.46 -3.33 10.45
N TYR A 100 6.76 -4.38 10.04
CA TYR A 100 6.15 -5.34 10.98
C TYR A 100 7.15 -6.06 11.88
N ALA A 101 8.39 -6.22 11.43
CA ALA A 101 9.45 -6.75 12.29
C ALA A 101 10.05 -5.72 13.25
N LYS A 102 9.69 -4.44 13.12
CA LYS A 102 10.36 -3.32 13.80
C LYS A 102 9.47 -2.52 14.73
N THR A 103 8.16 -2.49 14.48
CA THR A 103 7.23 -1.67 15.26
C THR A 103 5.84 -2.27 15.29
N ARG A 104 5.05 -1.91 16.32
CA ARG A 104 3.61 -2.19 16.41
C ARG A 104 2.76 -0.93 16.07
N ALA A 105 3.42 0.21 15.79
CA ALA A 105 2.75 1.49 15.56
C ALA A 105 1.87 1.52 14.31
N ILE A 106 2.02 0.54 13.41
CA ILE A 106 1.24 0.44 12.17
C ILE A 106 0.19 -0.67 12.20
N ASP A 107 0.12 -1.45 13.27
CA ASP A 107 -0.76 -2.64 13.31
C ASP A 107 -2.24 -2.26 13.17
N GLU A 108 -2.71 -1.29 13.94
CA GLU A 108 -4.11 -0.84 13.91
C GLU A 108 -4.51 -0.24 12.56
N VAL A 109 -3.64 0.59 11.97
CA VAL A 109 -3.92 1.19 10.67
C VAL A 109 -3.90 0.17 9.54
N SER A 110 -3.09 -0.88 9.67
CA SER A 110 -3.01 -1.96 8.68
C SER A 110 -4.28 -2.80 8.58
N ILE A 111 -5.10 -2.78 9.63
CA ILE A 111 -6.40 -3.49 9.69
C ILE A 111 -7.59 -2.53 9.80
N ASP A 112 -7.38 -1.26 9.47
CA ASP A 112 -8.45 -0.27 9.48
C ASP A 112 -9.60 -0.69 8.54
N PRO A 113 -10.86 -0.71 9.01
CA PRO A 113 -11.99 -1.19 8.22
C PRO A 113 -12.21 -0.44 6.91
N VAL A 114 -12.02 0.88 6.91
CA VAL A 114 -12.18 1.71 5.70
C VAL A 114 -11.07 1.38 4.70
N LEU A 115 -9.82 1.33 5.16
CA LEU A 115 -8.67 0.98 4.32
C LEU A 115 -8.87 -0.40 3.66
N LEU A 116 -9.13 -1.43 4.46
CA LEU A 116 -9.26 -2.80 3.94
C LEU A 116 -10.48 -2.97 3.03
N SER A 117 -11.58 -2.26 3.29
CA SER A 117 -12.76 -2.29 2.40
C SER A 117 -12.46 -1.64 1.04
N ILE A 118 -11.67 -0.56 0.99
CA ILE A 118 -11.21 0.01 -0.27
C ILE A 118 -10.29 -0.96 -1.00
N VAL A 119 -9.33 -1.56 -0.30
CA VAL A 119 -8.41 -2.57 -0.87
C VAL A 119 -9.19 -3.76 -1.44
N GLU A 120 -10.19 -4.28 -0.70
CA GLU A 120 -11.07 -5.36 -1.18
C GLU A 120 -11.85 -4.94 -2.44
N GLY A 121 -12.38 -3.72 -2.46
CA GLY A 121 -13.09 -3.20 -3.64
C GLY A 121 -12.19 -3.08 -4.87
N VAL A 122 -10.91 -2.78 -4.68
CA VAL A 122 -9.92 -2.67 -5.77
C VAL A 122 -9.40 -4.03 -6.21
N LEU A 123 -8.99 -4.91 -5.29
CA LEU A 123 -8.30 -6.17 -5.60
C LEU A 123 -9.23 -7.39 -5.63
N GLY A 124 -10.46 -7.26 -5.12
CA GLY A 124 -11.35 -8.39 -4.86
C GLY A 124 -11.10 -9.02 -3.49
N LYS A 125 -11.89 -10.05 -3.17
CA LYS A 125 -12.00 -10.64 -1.84
C LYS A 125 -10.74 -11.34 -1.32
N SER A 126 -9.80 -11.66 -2.19
CA SER A 126 -8.62 -12.45 -1.86
C SER A 126 -7.35 -11.63 -2.07
N PHE A 127 -6.88 -10.99 -1.03
CA PHE A 127 -5.68 -10.15 -1.02
C PHE A 127 -4.83 -10.41 0.24
N GLN A 128 -3.61 -9.93 0.21
CA GLN A 128 -2.65 -10.04 1.32
C GLN A 128 -1.79 -8.77 1.39
N MET A 129 -1.14 -8.56 2.53
CA MET A 129 -0.11 -7.53 2.67
C MET A 129 1.13 -7.93 1.85
N SER A 130 1.68 -7.00 1.09
CA SER A 130 2.84 -7.23 0.23
C SER A 130 4.09 -6.52 0.72
N VAL A 131 3.95 -5.28 1.18
CA VAL A 131 5.05 -4.44 1.65
C VAL A 131 4.56 -3.54 2.77
N ALA A 132 5.41 -3.33 3.78
CA ALA A 132 5.22 -2.28 4.78
C ALA A 132 6.53 -1.48 4.94
N VAL A 133 6.56 -0.28 4.38
CA VAL A 133 7.76 0.55 4.31
C VAL A 133 7.48 1.98 4.77
N ALA A 134 8.38 2.53 5.60
CA ALA A 134 8.41 3.96 5.86
C ALA A 134 9.35 4.65 4.87
N MET A 135 8.96 5.82 4.39
CA MET A 135 9.69 6.59 3.41
C MET A 135 9.89 8.02 3.89
N CYS A 136 11.14 8.51 3.76
CA CYS A 136 11.54 9.84 4.22
C CYS A 136 12.43 10.52 3.18
N PRO A 137 11.88 11.16 2.13
CA PRO A 137 12.66 12.04 1.29
C PRO A 137 13.12 13.25 2.11
N GLY A 138 14.43 13.38 2.22
CA GLY A 138 15.07 14.50 2.92
C GLY A 138 15.28 15.71 2.03
N PRO A 139 15.79 16.82 2.60
CA PRO A 139 16.08 18.04 1.87
C PRO A 139 17.01 17.80 0.67
N GLY A 140 16.70 18.39 -0.49
CA GLY A 140 17.48 18.25 -1.72
C GLY A 140 17.38 16.87 -2.40
N CYS A 141 16.44 16.02 -1.98
CA CYS A 141 16.22 14.73 -2.62
C CYS A 141 15.67 14.90 -4.03
N ASP A 142 16.30 14.24 -5.00
CA ASP A 142 15.82 14.22 -6.38
C ASP A 142 14.50 13.45 -6.53
N ARG A 143 13.74 13.77 -7.57
CA ARG A 143 12.55 13.00 -7.92
C ARG A 143 12.93 11.57 -8.32
N GLN A 144 12.05 10.65 -8.05
CA GLN A 144 12.13 9.29 -8.62
C GLN A 144 11.82 9.31 -10.13
N GLY A 145 12.29 8.31 -10.86
CA GLY A 145 11.76 8.01 -12.19
C GLY A 145 10.31 7.53 -12.09
N LEU A 146 9.48 7.90 -13.06
CA LEU A 146 8.13 7.35 -13.17
C LEU A 146 8.22 5.83 -13.32
N HIS A 147 7.43 5.11 -12.52
CA HIS A 147 7.39 3.65 -12.48
C HIS A 147 5.98 3.14 -12.15
N GLN A 148 5.80 1.84 -12.27
CA GLN A 148 4.59 1.12 -11.88
C GLN A 148 5.01 0.02 -10.90
N ASP A 149 4.33 -0.08 -9.75
CA ASP A 149 4.75 -1.00 -8.68
C ASP A 149 4.52 -2.47 -9.00
N ASP A 150 3.62 -2.77 -9.92
CA ASP A 150 3.36 -4.12 -10.39
C ASP A 150 4.19 -4.54 -11.62
N SER A 151 5.11 -3.69 -12.10
CA SER A 151 5.92 -3.93 -13.30
C SER A 151 6.87 -5.13 -13.19
N HIS A 152 7.14 -5.60 -11.99
CA HIS A 152 7.95 -6.81 -11.77
C HIS A 152 7.17 -8.12 -11.96
N TYR A 153 5.83 -8.06 -12.09
CA TYR A 153 5.03 -9.21 -12.49
C TYR A 153 4.92 -9.24 -14.02
N PRO A 154 5.29 -10.34 -14.70
CA PRO A 154 5.31 -10.42 -16.16
C PRO A 154 3.90 -10.66 -16.73
N ILE A 155 2.97 -9.76 -16.41
CA ILE A 155 1.57 -9.83 -16.83
C ILE A 155 1.33 -8.77 -17.91
N PRO A 156 0.77 -9.13 -19.08
CA PRO A 156 0.47 -8.17 -20.15
C PRO A 156 -0.48 -7.06 -19.69
N ARG A 157 -0.28 -5.86 -20.17
CA ARG A 157 -1.11 -4.68 -19.90
C ARG A 157 -2.09 -4.39 -21.04
N PRO A 158 -3.28 -3.81 -20.75
CA PRO A 158 -3.82 -3.60 -19.39
C PRO A 158 -4.28 -4.89 -18.74
N HIS A 159 -4.33 -4.94 -17.43
CA HIS A 159 -4.82 -6.06 -16.64
C HIS A 159 -5.68 -5.56 -15.47
N PRO A 160 -6.52 -6.40 -14.87
CA PRO A 160 -7.19 -6.04 -13.61
C PRO A 160 -6.19 -5.65 -12.53
N PRO A 161 -6.57 -4.84 -11.54
CA PRO A 161 -5.68 -4.46 -10.44
C PRO A 161 -5.05 -5.68 -9.75
N LEU A 162 -3.74 -5.68 -9.64
CA LEU A 162 -2.95 -6.74 -9.00
C LEU A 162 -2.34 -6.29 -7.68
N VAL A 163 -2.10 -4.99 -7.58
CA VAL A 163 -1.51 -4.31 -6.43
C VAL A 163 -2.34 -3.08 -6.11
N ALA A 164 -2.72 -2.92 -4.85
CA ALA A 164 -3.27 -1.70 -4.31
C ALA A 164 -2.23 -1.09 -3.38
N ASN A 165 -1.70 0.05 -3.78
CA ASN A 165 -0.76 0.80 -2.98
C ASN A 165 -1.50 1.76 -2.08
N THR A 166 -0.99 1.93 -0.87
CA THR A 166 -1.51 2.93 0.06
C THR A 166 -0.37 3.72 0.68
N LEU A 167 -0.57 5.00 0.89
CA LEU A 167 0.40 5.87 1.50
C LEU A 167 -0.29 6.78 2.52
N ILE A 168 0.16 6.68 3.75
CA ILE A 168 -0.29 7.50 4.87
C ILE A 168 0.71 8.64 5.06
N ALA A 169 0.24 9.87 4.96
CA ALA A 169 1.05 11.06 5.18
C ALA A 169 1.27 11.30 6.68
N LEU A 170 2.51 11.21 7.14
CA LEU A 170 2.85 11.59 8.51
C LEU A 170 3.14 13.09 8.63
N ASP A 171 3.52 13.74 7.56
CA ASP A 171 3.72 15.18 7.45
C ASP A 171 2.88 15.73 6.30
N ASP A 172 2.72 17.04 6.21
CA ASP A 172 2.07 17.68 5.06
C ASP A 172 2.87 17.41 3.78
N PHE A 173 2.19 17.07 2.71
CA PHE A 173 2.79 16.91 1.40
C PHE A 173 2.53 18.13 0.56
N SER A 174 3.57 18.73 0.03
CA SER A 174 3.53 19.87 -0.89
C SER A 174 4.39 19.62 -2.13
N VAL A 175 4.18 20.42 -3.16
CA VAL A 175 5.04 20.41 -4.35
C VAL A 175 6.51 20.62 -3.97
N GLU A 176 6.78 21.48 -2.99
CA GLU A 176 8.14 21.85 -2.59
C GLU A 176 8.85 20.74 -1.82
N ASN A 177 8.14 19.97 -0.96
CA ASN A 177 8.76 18.87 -0.19
C ASN A 177 8.64 17.50 -0.88
N GLY A 178 8.26 17.47 -2.15
CA GLY A 178 8.27 16.27 -2.96
C GLY A 178 7.02 15.41 -2.86
N ALA A 179 5.83 16.02 -2.88
CA ALA A 179 4.56 15.32 -3.00
C ALA A 179 4.59 14.30 -4.15
N THR A 180 3.90 13.17 -3.97
CA THR A 180 3.84 12.09 -4.95
C THR A 180 3.31 12.59 -6.29
N MET A 181 3.98 12.22 -7.37
CA MET A 181 3.60 12.52 -8.75
C MET A 181 2.82 11.36 -9.32
N LEU A 182 1.70 11.63 -9.97
CA LEU A 182 0.84 10.62 -10.60
C LEU A 182 0.56 11.01 -12.06
N VAL A 183 0.36 10.00 -12.91
CA VAL A 183 -0.17 10.14 -14.27
C VAL A 183 -1.59 9.57 -14.29
N PRO A 184 -2.64 10.39 -14.10
CA PRO A 184 -4.01 9.92 -13.97
C PRO A 184 -4.48 9.09 -15.17
N GLY A 185 -5.16 7.97 -14.91
CA GLY A 185 -5.70 7.07 -15.94
C GLY A 185 -4.67 6.16 -16.62
N SER A 186 -3.39 6.29 -16.29
CA SER A 186 -2.33 5.52 -16.95
C SER A 186 -2.33 4.02 -16.64
N HIS A 187 -3.01 3.58 -15.59
CA HIS A 187 -3.21 2.15 -15.28
C HIS A 187 -3.99 1.40 -16.36
N LYS A 188 -4.77 2.12 -17.18
CA LYS A 188 -5.56 1.57 -18.29
C LYS A 188 -4.83 1.56 -19.64
N TRP A 189 -3.58 2.02 -19.69
CA TRP A 189 -2.89 2.21 -20.95
C TRP A 189 -2.29 0.92 -21.53
N GLU A 190 -2.47 0.76 -22.85
CA GLU A 190 -1.75 -0.22 -23.65
C GLU A 190 -0.43 0.35 -24.21
N ARG A 191 -0.26 1.68 -24.13
CA ARG A 191 0.92 2.38 -24.65
C ARG A 191 2.00 2.57 -23.58
N SER A 192 3.22 2.72 -24.04
CA SER A 192 4.35 3.11 -23.20
C SER A 192 4.23 4.55 -22.72
N LEU A 193 4.93 4.87 -21.63
CA LEU A 193 5.06 6.23 -21.12
C LEU A 193 5.83 7.12 -22.10
N SER A 194 5.35 8.34 -22.31
CA SER A 194 6.11 9.39 -22.99
C SER A 194 7.11 10.04 -22.02
N PRO A 195 8.32 10.45 -22.48
CA PRO A 195 9.27 11.19 -21.64
C PRO A 195 8.68 12.48 -21.04
N ASP A 196 7.79 13.14 -21.78
CA ASP A 196 7.15 14.41 -21.40
C ASP A 196 5.71 14.21 -20.89
N GLU A 197 5.38 13.02 -20.37
CA GLU A 197 4.03 12.73 -19.89
C GLU A 197 3.64 13.69 -18.77
N PRO A 198 2.51 14.39 -18.86
CA PRO A 198 2.08 15.32 -17.84
C PRO A 198 1.74 14.56 -16.55
N THR A 199 2.19 15.08 -15.43
CA THR A 199 1.94 14.55 -14.11
C THR A 199 1.20 15.54 -13.24
N ILE A 200 0.44 15.07 -12.28
CA ILE A 200 -0.05 15.88 -11.17
C ILE A 200 0.75 15.58 -9.91
N GLN A 201 0.95 16.55 -9.04
CA GLN A 201 1.49 16.33 -7.70
C GLN A 201 0.37 16.28 -6.68
N VAL A 202 0.41 15.27 -5.83
CA VAL A 202 -0.63 15.00 -4.82
C VAL A 202 -0.27 15.72 -3.53
N GLU A 203 -0.73 16.97 -3.39
CA GLU A 203 -0.64 17.68 -2.13
C GLU A 203 -1.71 17.17 -1.18
N MET A 204 -1.34 16.90 0.06
CA MET A 204 -2.25 16.41 1.10
C MET A 204 -1.75 16.76 2.49
N LYS A 205 -2.68 16.89 3.44
CA LYS A 205 -2.36 17.13 4.84
C LYS A 205 -1.89 15.86 5.53
N ALA A 206 -1.11 16.03 6.59
CA ALA A 206 -0.77 14.94 7.49
C ALA A 206 -2.06 14.25 8.00
N GLY A 207 -2.03 12.93 8.10
CA GLY A 207 -3.21 12.12 8.41
C GLY A 207 -4.04 11.71 7.20
N SER A 208 -3.76 12.24 6.00
CA SER A 208 -4.43 11.78 4.77
C SER A 208 -3.91 10.42 4.30
N LEU A 209 -4.76 9.68 3.61
CA LEU A 209 -4.45 8.43 2.93
C LEU A 209 -4.57 8.62 1.42
N LEU A 210 -3.52 8.27 0.68
CA LEU A 210 -3.54 8.11 -0.78
C LEU A 210 -3.61 6.62 -1.10
N VAL A 211 -4.56 6.21 -1.96
CA VAL A 211 -4.66 4.84 -2.50
C VAL A 211 -4.54 4.90 -4.01
N TRP A 212 -3.75 3.99 -4.60
CA TRP A 212 -3.63 3.92 -6.07
C TRP A 212 -3.42 2.49 -6.57
N ASP A 213 -3.84 2.26 -7.81
CA ASP A 213 -3.58 1.02 -8.55
C ASP A 213 -2.08 0.87 -8.83
N GLY A 214 -1.50 -0.29 -8.56
CA GLY A 214 -0.08 -0.58 -8.81
C GLY A 214 0.34 -0.40 -10.27
N ALA A 215 -0.60 -0.47 -11.21
CA ALA A 215 -0.39 -0.19 -12.63
C ALA A 215 -0.37 1.31 -12.98
N LEU A 216 -0.67 2.20 -12.04
CA LEU A 216 -0.60 3.64 -12.26
C LEU A 216 0.86 4.12 -12.33
N TRP A 217 1.22 4.84 -13.38
CA TRP A 217 2.51 5.50 -13.46
C TRP A 217 2.62 6.60 -12.41
N HIS A 218 3.63 6.47 -11.55
CA HIS A 218 3.83 7.39 -10.43
C HIS A 218 5.31 7.53 -10.07
N ALA A 219 5.60 8.51 -9.21
CA ALA A 219 6.94 8.74 -8.67
C ALA A 219 6.89 9.55 -7.37
N GLY A 220 7.88 9.44 -6.53
CA GLY A 220 8.15 10.43 -5.50
C GLY A 220 8.64 11.73 -6.14
N GLY A 221 8.08 12.87 -5.76
CA GLY A 221 8.53 14.18 -6.20
C GLY A 221 9.88 14.57 -5.59
N ALA A 222 10.55 15.58 -6.17
CA ALA A 222 11.76 16.13 -5.61
C ALA A 222 11.47 16.96 -4.35
N ASN A 223 12.21 16.73 -3.29
CA ASN A 223 12.18 17.61 -2.12
C ASN A 223 13.17 18.76 -2.31
N LYS A 224 12.66 19.93 -2.70
CA LYS A 224 13.45 21.13 -2.98
C LYS A 224 13.68 21.99 -1.75
N THR A 225 13.12 21.60 -0.60
CA THR A 225 13.31 22.36 0.64
C THR A 225 14.72 22.21 1.18
N SER A 226 15.13 23.11 2.03
CA SER A 226 16.45 23.07 2.66
C SER A 226 16.49 22.34 4.01
N ASN A 227 15.32 22.10 4.62
CA ASN A 227 15.23 21.63 6.00
C ASN A 227 14.02 20.74 6.31
N GLU A 228 13.13 20.48 5.36
CA GLU A 228 11.96 19.65 5.61
C GLU A 228 12.23 18.19 5.25
N ILE A 229 11.79 17.28 6.10
CA ILE A 229 11.69 15.85 5.84
C ILE A 229 10.21 15.51 5.65
N ARG A 230 9.88 14.74 4.62
CA ARG A 230 8.51 14.32 4.36
C ARG A 230 8.35 12.82 4.68
N ARG A 231 7.81 12.52 5.85
CA ARG A 231 7.63 11.14 6.31
C ARG A 231 6.29 10.57 5.85
N SER A 232 6.32 9.31 5.47
CA SER A 232 5.14 8.53 5.14
C SER A 232 5.31 7.06 5.51
N VAL A 233 4.17 6.36 5.60
CA VAL A 233 4.12 4.90 5.66
C VAL A 233 3.34 4.40 4.44
N ASN A 234 3.95 3.48 3.70
CA ASN A 234 3.30 2.78 2.62
C ASN A 234 2.96 1.36 3.07
N LEU A 235 1.69 1.00 2.89
CA LEU A 235 1.18 -0.35 3.08
C LEU A 235 0.66 -0.82 1.72
N ASN A 236 1.37 -1.75 1.09
CA ASN A 236 1.00 -2.23 -0.22
C ASN A 236 0.39 -3.63 -0.11
N PHE A 237 -0.73 -3.81 -0.78
CA PHE A 237 -1.47 -5.07 -0.83
C PHE A 237 -1.40 -5.64 -2.24
N ASN A 238 -1.41 -6.95 -2.37
CA ASN A 238 -1.54 -7.61 -3.65
C ASN A 238 -2.58 -8.75 -3.59
N VAL A 239 -3.07 -9.17 -4.75
CA VAL A 239 -3.92 -10.35 -4.84
C VAL A 239 -3.20 -11.56 -4.25
N SER A 240 -3.88 -12.40 -3.48
CA SER A 240 -3.26 -13.44 -2.64
C SER A 240 -2.53 -14.54 -3.42
N TRP A 241 -2.82 -14.73 -4.71
CA TRP A 241 -2.14 -15.71 -5.56
C TRP A 241 -0.80 -15.19 -6.14
N LEU A 242 -0.45 -13.91 -5.95
CA LEU A 242 0.86 -13.36 -6.26
C LEU A 242 1.78 -13.45 -5.05
N ARG A 243 3.09 -13.58 -5.32
CA ARG A 243 4.08 -13.51 -4.26
C ARG A 243 4.16 -12.08 -3.71
N GLN A 244 4.26 -11.95 -2.38
CA GLN A 244 4.58 -10.69 -1.71
C GLN A 244 5.93 -10.13 -2.21
N GLN A 245 6.06 -8.81 -2.33
CA GLN A 245 7.34 -8.17 -2.65
C GLN A 245 8.34 -8.28 -1.50
N GLU A 246 7.89 -8.07 -0.25
CA GLU A 246 8.64 -8.44 0.94
C GLU A 246 8.29 -9.88 1.32
N ASN A 247 9.28 -10.68 1.67
CA ASN A 247 9.03 -12.01 2.20
C ASN A 247 8.65 -11.93 3.67
N LEU A 248 7.41 -11.53 3.96
CA LEU A 248 6.92 -11.31 5.32
C LEU A 248 6.92 -12.60 6.15
N TYR A 249 6.69 -13.76 5.52
CA TYR A 249 6.75 -15.06 6.21
C TYR A 249 8.11 -15.36 6.86
N LEU A 250 9.20 -14.89 6.26
CA LEU A 250 10.56 -15.07 6.77
C LEU A 250 11.10 -13.79 7.42
N GLY A 251 10.59 -12.64 7.01
CA GLY A 251 11.08 -11.34 7.46
C GLY A 251 10.55 -10.92 8.83
N VAL A 252 9.40 -11.45 9.24
CA VAL A 252 8.79 -11.14 10.54
C VAL A 252 8.91 -12.35 11.46
N PRO A 253 9.56 -12.24 12.64
CA PRO A 253 9.69 -13.35 13.57
C PRO A 253 8.32 -13.87 14.03
N ARG A 254 8.17 -15.19 14.16
CA ARG A 254 6.89 -15.79 14.60
C ARG A 254 6.43 -15.32 15.97
N SER A 255 7.36 -15.05 16.89
CA SER A 255 7.05 -14.46 18.20
C SER A 255 6.43 -13.08 18.08
N VAL A 256 6.82 -12.31 17.07
CA VAL A 256 6.25 -10.99 16.78
C VAL A 256 4.86 -11.14 16.14
N ILE A 257 4.71 -12.05 15.17
CA ILE A 257 3.41 -12.29 14.52
C ILE A 257 2.36 -12.74 15.53
N SER A 258 2.72 -13.61 16.48
CA SER A 258 1.76 -14.12 17.49
C SER A 258 1.21 -13.05 18.45
N GLU A 259 1.83 -11.88 18.52
CA GLU A 259 1.38 -10.74 19.30
C GLU A 259 0.49 -9.76 18.53
N MET A 260 0.38 -9.95 17.21
CA MET A 260 -0.42 -9.10 16.33
C MET A 260 -1.93 -9.46 16.43
N PRO A 261 -2.82 -8.52 16.08
CA PRO A 261 -4.24 -8.84 15.89
C PRO A 261 -4.44 -9.98 14.87
N ASP A 262 -5.40 -10.87 15.14
CA ASP A 262 -5.67 -12.05 14.28
C ASP A 262 -5.88 -11.69 12.80
N LEU A 263 -6.57 -10.58 12.55
CA LEU A 263 -6.79 -10.09 11.19
C LEU A 263 -5.48 -9.71 10.49
N LEU A 264 -4.55 -9.08 11.21
CA LEU A 264 -3.23 -8.75 10.67
C LEU A 264 -2.39 -10.01 10.41
N GLN A 265 -2.45 -11.00 11.31
CA GLN A 265 -1.78 -12.30 11.08
C GLN A 265 -2.28 -13.00 9.81
N ARG A 266 -3.57 -12.86 9.48
CA ARG A 266 -4.17 -13.42 8.26
C ARG A 266 -3.76 -12.66 6.99
N LEU A 267 -3.40 -11.39 7.10
CA LEU A 267 -2.93 -10.56 5.99
C LEU A 267 -1.45 -10.80 5.65
N LEU A 268 -0.65 -11.16 6.64
CA LEU A 268 0.79 -11.42 6.48
C LEU A 268 1.08 -12.80 5.91
#